data_b90ed0f2a088bf66bc8e30744225bc7d
#
_entry.id   b90ed0f2a088bf66bc8e30744225bc7d
#
_cell.length_a   1.000
_cell.length_b   1.000
_cell.length_c   1.000
_cell.angle_alpha   90.00
_cell.angle_beta   90.00
_cell.angle_gamma   90.00
#
_symmetry.space_group_name_H-M   'P 1'
#
loop_
_entity.id
_entity.type
_entity.pdbx_description
1 polymer ?
#
loop_
_entity_poly.entity_id
_entity_poly.type
_entity_poly.pdbx_seq_one_letter_code
_entity_poly.pdbx_strand_id
1 'polypeptide(L)'
;WLLELGAVGSTARGRRPINLAVNAARGAVATLEILSDGSILSVYDICLHKLTQTRSRLPASTSAPIIAQLRAQLAALGLAEEQLLGIHILYPGLIDAMTERLSFSAVIRSWQQCCPTILPDFRAAFPDAYVMLSNNAAAVAYSAFLRDTEPPPLPLLVMTVQEGIDAGAVLPGGRSMPLEAGHISIDRNGPVCNCGNRGCLETFCSTTALFARLRAAGIPVSYQDNYGSDPNEAAIAELAVAFTSGDEAVTACLQRYGRDLCCAIVSLVNLLDVRAVRLGGFPYLLGEQFAELLRSILAEKFHILTSTGALNLQLFDCKYEDVRKAAVLQTLEAIFSRH
;
A
#
# COMPACT_ATOMS: atom_id res chain seq x y z
N TRP A 1 -24.88 -17.15 -3.27
CA TRP A 1 -23.45 -16.87 -3.34
C TRP A 1 -22.68 -17.89 -4.16
N LEU A 2 -23.14 -19.14 -4.20
CA LEU A 2 -22.48 -20.23 -4.92
C LEU A 2 -23.29 -20.68 -6.13
N LEU A 3 -22.59 -21.08 -7.18
CA LEU A 3 -23.12 -21.75 -8.38
C LEU A 3 -22.72 -23.21 -8.35
N GLU A 4 -23.65 -24.11 -8.68
CA GLU A 4 -23.36 -25.51 -8.92
C GLU A 4 -22.90 -25.68 -10.38
N LEU A 5 -21.66 -26.12 -10.56
CA LEU A 5 -21.07 -26.35 -11.90
C LEU A 5 -21.31 -27.76 -12.45
N GLY A 6 -22.09 -28.57 -11.74
CA GLY A 6 -22.38 -29.96 -12.11
C GLY A 6 -21.55 -30.98 -11.35
N ALA A 7 -21.88 -32.24 -11.54
CA ALA A 7 -21.23 -33.36 -10.86
C ALA A 7 -19.85 -33.66 -11.48
N VAL A 8 -18.85 -33.89 -10.64
CA VAL A 8 -17.53 -34.37 -11.07
C VAL A 8 -17.69 -35.86 -11.46
N GLY A 9 -17.14 -36.26 -12.61
CA GLY A 9 -17.06 -37.65 -12.98
C GLY A 9 -16.22 -38.44 -11.99
N SER A 10 -16.85 -39.27 -11.15
CA SER A 10 -16.18 -40.15 -10.20
C SER A 10 -16.61 -41.59 -10.47
N THR A 11 -15.64 -42.48 -10.52
CA THR A 11 -15.88 -43.96 -10.61
C THR A 11 -16.09 -44.58 -9.23
N ALA A 12 -15.98 -43.81 -8.14
CA ALA A 12 -16.16 -44.29 -6.78
C ALA A 12 -17.65 -44.48 -6.43
N ARG A 13 -17.96 -45.54 -5.67
CA ARG A 13 -19.30 -45.74 -5.08
C ARG A 13 -19.58 -44.68 -4.04
N GLY A 14 -20.65 -43.88 -4.22
CA GLY A 14 -21.10 -42.88 -3.27
C GLY A 14 -21.81 -41.71 -3.96
N ARG A 15 -22.23 -40.69 -3.15
CA ARG A 15 -22.82 -39.45 -3.68
C ARG A 15 -21.75 -38.71 -4.48
N ARG A 16 -22.05 -38.37 -5.74
CA ARG A 16 -21.10 -37.64 -6.60
C ARG A 16 -20.84 -36.28 -6.03
N PRO A 17 -19.58 -35.85 -5.91
CA PRO A 17 -19.24 -34.48 -5.50
C PRO A 17 -19.74 -33.48 -6.57
N ILE A 18 -20.28 -32.37 -6.11
CA ILE A 18 -20.72 -31.26 -6.96
C ILE A 18 -19.65 -30.16 -6.87
N ASN A 19 -19.19 -29.68 -8.03
CA ASN A 19 -18.32 -28.51 -8.06
C ASN A 19 -19.14 -27.27 -7.77
N LEU A 20 -18.62 -26.44 -6.85
CA LEU A 20 -19.18 -25.15 -6.52
C LEU A 20 -18.22 -24.04 -6.97
N ALA A 21 -18.75 -22.95 -7.47
CA ALA A 21 -18.03 -21.72 -7.75
C ALA A 21 -18.71 -20.53 -7.10
N VAL A 22 -17.95 -19.49 -6.82
CA VAL A 22 -18.51 -18.22 -6.39
C VAL A 22 -19.28 -17.58 -7.55
N ASN A 23 -20.50 -17.11 -7.28
CA ASN A 23 -21.33 -16.44 -8.28
C ASN A 23 -20.90 -14.96 -8.39
N ALA A 24 -20.02 -14.65 -9.35
CA ALA A 24 -19.51 -13.31 -9.59
C ALA A 24 -20.61 -12.25 -9.81
N ALA A 25 -21.76 -12.64 -10.38
CA ALA A 25 -22.87 -11.73 -10.65
C ALA A 25 -23.71 -11.40 -9.40
N ARG A 26 -23.38 -11.96 -8.23
CA ARG A 26 -24.17 -11.78 -7.01
C ARG A 26 -24.03 -10.38 -6.41
N GLY A 27 -22.92 -9.69 -6.70
CA GLY A 27 -22.70 -8.34 -6.22
C GLY A 27 -21.36 -7.76 -6.65
N ALA A 28 -21.18 -6.51 -6.35
CA ALA A 28 -19.97 -5.77 -6.65
C ALA A 28 -19.46 -4.99 -5.43
N VAL A 29 -18.18 -4.66 -5.44
CA VAL A 29 -17.54 -3.77 -4.47
C VAL A 29 -16.84 -2.67 -5.25
N ALA A 30 -17.03 -1.42 -4.83
CA ALA A 30 -16.32 -0.26 -5.38
C ALA A 30 -15.10 0.07 -4.52
N THR A 31 -14.01 0.50 -5.16
CA THR A 31 -12.88 1.14 -4.48
C THR A 31 -12.72 2.56 -4.96
N LEU A 32 -12.57 3.49 -4.04
CA LEU A 32 -12.26 4.89 -4.31
C LEU A 32 -10.87 5.19 -3.75
N GLU A 33 -9.88 5.29 -4.63
CA GLU A 33 -8.52 5.69 -4.25
C GLU A 33 -8.36 7.20 -4.45
N ILE A 34 -8.01 7.90 -3.38
CA ILE A 34 -7.81 9.35 -3.39
C ILE A 34 -6.32 9.62 -3.62
N LEU A 35 -6.01 10.47 -4.59
CA LEU A 35 -4.65 10.81 -5.02
C LEU A 35 -4.41 12.32 -4.85
N SER A 36 -3.15 12.73 -4.94
CA SER A 36 -2.76 14.16 -4.88
C SER A 36 -3.36 15.00 -6.00
N ASP A 37 -3.56 14.40 -7.18
CA ASP A 37 -4.04 15.03 -8.41
C ASP A 37 -5.47 14.63 -8.81
N GLY A 38 -6.18 13.86 -7.95
CA GLY A 38 -7.53 13.40 -8.26
C GLY A 38 -7.94 12.14 -7.52
N SER A 39 -8.65 11.25 -8.22
CA SER A 39 -9.10 9.98 -7.67
C SER A 39 -9.20 8.89 -8.75
N ILE A 40 -9.14 7.63 -8.31
CA ILE A 40 -9.43 6.46 -9.12
C ILE A 40 -10.63 5.74 -8.50
N LEU A 41 -11.69 5.62 -9.26
CA LEU A 41 -12.88 4.88 -8.90
C LEU A 41 -12.91 3.59 -9.72
N SER A 42 -12.94 2.43 -9.05
CA SER A 42 -12.99 1.13 -9.70
C SER A 42 -14.12 0.29 -9.11
N VAL A 43 -14.74 -0.56 -9.93
CA VAL A 43 -15.77 -1.51 -9.51
C VAL A 43 -15.27 -2.92 -9.83
N TYR A 44 -15.39 -3.82 -8.87
CA TYR A 44 -15.01 -5.23 -8.97
C TYR A 44 -16.20 -6.13 -8.65
N ASP A 45 -16.24 -7.30 -9.27
CA ASP A 45 -17.12 -8.37 -8.81
C ASP A 45 -16.57 -9.03 -7.53
N ILE A 46 -17.34 -9.91 -6.91
CA ILE A 46 -16.93 -10.62 -5.70
C ILE A 46 -15.84 -11.69 -5.94
N CYS A 47 -15.48 -11.94 -7.19
CA CYS A 47 -14.35 -12.79 -7.60
C CYS A 47 -13.08 -11.96 -7.89
N LEU A 48 -13.08 -10.67 -7.57
CA LEU A 48 -11.98 -9.72 -7.75
C LEU A 48 -11.65 -9.41 -9.23
N HIS A 49 -12.56 -9.66 -10.16
CA HIS A 49 -12.41 -9.19 -11.53
C HIS A 49 -12.83 -7.73 -11.61
N LYS A 50 -11.97 -6.91 -12.17
CA LYS A 50 -12.28 -5.50 -12.39
C LYS A 50 -13.30 -5.33 -13.51
N LEU A 51 -14.46 -4.76 -13.19
CA LEU A 51 -15.55 -4.52 -14.13
C LEU A 51 -15.38 -3.18 -14.86
N THR A 52 -14.97 -2.14 -14.12
CA THR A 52 -14.69 -0.81 -14.68
C THR A 52 -13.72 -0.02 -13.82
N GLN A 53 -13.11 1.00 -14.41
CA GLN A 53 -12.25 1.94 -13.71
C GLN A 53 -12.29 3.29 -14.40
N THR A 54 -12.36 4.36 -13.61
CA THR A 54 -12.27 5.75 -14.10
C THR A 54 -11.30 6.53 -13.23
N ARG A 55 -10.42 7.30 -13.87
CA ARG A 55 -9.56 8.28 -13.20
C ARG A 55 -10.15 9.68 -13.42
N SER A 56 -10.33 10.41 -12.34
CA SER A 56 -10.75 11.80 -12.33
C SER A 56 -9.59 12.69 -11.89
N ARG A 57 -9.25 13.70 -12.69
CA ARG A 57 -8.14 14.64 -12.42
C ARG A 57 -8.48 15.80 -11.49
N LEU A 58 -9.74 15.97 -11.08
CA LEU A 58 -10.12 17.09 -10.25
C LEU A 58 -10.13 16.69 -8.77
N PRO A 59 -9.54 17.48 -7.89
CA PRO A 59 -9.89 17.41 -6.49
C PRO A 59 -11.38 17.75 -6.41
N ALA A 60 -12.20 16.74 -6.16
CA ALA A 60 -13.60 17.00 -5.90
C ALA A 60 -13.70 17.85 -4.63
N SER A 61 -14.20 19.05 -4.74
CA SER A 61 -14.46 19.89 -3.57
C SER A 61 -15.59 19.33 -2.70
N THR A 62 -16.29 18.29 -3.19
CA THR A 62 -17.36 17.57 -2.51
C THR A 62 -17.40 16.12 -2.98
N SER A 63 -18.00 15.23 -2.19
CA SER A 63 -18.22 13.82 -2.54
C SER A 63 -19.25 13.61 -3.67
N ALA A 64 -20.14 14.60 -3.89
CA ALA A 64 -21.25 14.47 -4.81
C ALA A 64 -20.89 14.10 -6.27
N PRO A 65 -19.84 14.68 -6.90
CA PRO A 65 -19.42 14.28 -8.24
C PRO A 65 -18.95 12.83 -8.31
N ILE A 66 -18.25 12.34 -7.26
CA ILE A 66 -17.75 10.98 -7.20
C ILE A 66 -18.89 9.98 -7.01
N ILE A 67 -19.87 10.33 -6.16
CA ILE A 67 -21.10 9.55 -5.96
C ILE A 67 -21.87 9.45 -7.28
N ALA A 68 -22.05 10.56 -7.99
CA ALA A 68 -22.70 10.57 -9.30
C ALA A 68 -21.95 9.69 -10.33
N GLN A 69 -20.62 9.73 -10.30
CA GLN A 69 -19.78 8.89 -11.17
C GLN A 69 -19.92 7.40 -10.84
N LEU A 70 -19.98 7.02 -9.56
CA LEU A 70 -20.22 5.64 -9.16
C LEU A 70 -21.58 5.15 -9.65
N ARG A 71 -22.65 5.92 -9.48
CA ARG A 71 -23.97 5.61 -10.00
C ARG A 71 -23.97 5.42 -11.52
N ALA A 72 -23.28 6.30 -12.25
CA ALA A 72 -23.15 6.18 -13.69
C ALA A 72 -22.40 4.90 -14.11
N GLN A 73 -21.35 4.51 -13.38
CA GLN A 73 -20.64 3.26 -13.63
C GLN A 73 -21.51 2.03 -13.36
N LEU A 74 -22.26 2.00 -12.24
CA LEU A 74 -23.19 0.91 -11.93
C LEU A 74 -24.25 0.76 -13.02
N ALA A 75 -24.86 1.87 -13.42
CA ALA A 75 -25.87 1.88 -14.50
C ALA A 75 -25.28 1.37 -15.84
N ALA A 76 -24.07 1.80 -16.21
CA ALA A 76 -23.39 1.31 -17.42
C ALA A 76 -23.05 -0.19 -17.38
N LEU A 77 -22.85 -0.75 -16.19
CA LEU A 77 -22.65 -2.18 -15.97
C LEU A 77 -23.97 -2.99 -15.86
N GLY A 78 -25.12 -2.32 -15.86
CA GLY A 78 -26.43 -2.94 -15.63
C GLY A 78 -26.60 -3.46 -14.20
N LEU A 79 -25.85 -2.90 -13.23
CA LEU A 79 -25.95 -3.25 -11.83
C LEU A 79 -26.91 -2.31 -11.11
N ALA A 80 -27.86 -2.88 -10.36
CA ALA A 80 -28.69 -2.11 -9.44
C ALA A 80 -27.87 -1.66 -8.20
N GLU A 81 -28.26 -0.55 -7.55
CA GLU A 81 -27.54 -0.07 -6.36
C GLU A 81 -27.51 -1.09 -5.22
N GLU A 82 -28.55 -1.92 -5.09
CA GLU A 82 -28.66 -3.00 -4.10
C GLU A 82 -27.66 -4.15 -4.34
N GLN A 83 -27.08 -4.21 -5.53
CA GLN A 83 -26.00 -5.16 -5.85
C GLN A 83 -24.62 -4.63 -5.47
N LEU A 84 -24.51 -3.34 -5.11
CA LEU A 84 -23.29 -2.77 -4.55
C LEU A 84 -23.17 -3.18 -3.07
N LEU A 85 -22.39 -4.21 -2.80
CA LEU A 85 -22.24 -4.77 -1.45
C LEU A 85 -21.41 -3.88 -0.55
N GLY A 86 -20.42 -3.17 -1.12
CA GLY A 86 -19.58 -2.30 -0.33
C GLY A 86 -18.78 -1.31 -1.14
N ILE A 87 -18.25 -0.33 -0.43
CA ILE A 87 -17.38 0.74 -0.95
C ILE A 87 -16.19 0.87 -0.02
N HIS A 88 -14.98 0.73 -0.55
CA HIS A 88 -13.74 0.95 0.19
C HIS A 88 -13.07 2.23 -0.27
N ILE A 89 -12.97 3.21 0.63
CA ILE A 89 -12.31 4.48 0.38
C ILE A 89 -10.87 4.37 0.89
N LEU A 90 -9.90 4.52 -0.01
CA LEU A 90 -8.47 4.54 0.26
C LEU A 90 -7.98 5.98 0.31
N TYR A 91 -7.40 6.39 1.44
CA TYR A 91 -6.99 7.78 1.68
C TYR A 91 -5.50 7.87 2.09
N PRO A 92 -4.71 8.72 1.44
CA PRO A 92 -3.31 8.93 1.80
C PRO A 92 -3.18 9.96 2.93
N GLY A 93 -3.38 9.54 4.17
CA GLY A 93 -3.28 10.41 5.34
C GLY A 93 -3.83 9.78 6.61
N LEU A 94 -3.80 10.57 7.68
CA LEU A 94 -4.24 10.13 8.98
C LEU A 94 -5.76 10.08 9.07
N ILE A 95 -6.25 8.95 9.57
CA ILE A 95 -7.66 8.72 9.88
C ILE A 95 -7.77 8.58 11.41
N ASP A 96 -8.63 9.39 12.02
CA ASP A 96 -8.98 9.23 13.42
C ASP A 96 -9.82 7.95 13.58
N ALA A 97 -9.25 6.94 14.21
CA ALA A 97 -9.88 5.64 14.39
C ALA A 97 -11.15 5.68 15.26
N MET A 98 -11.31 6.70 16.11
CA MET A 98 -12.48 6.85 17.00
C MET A 98 -13.65 7.54 16.30
N THR A 99 -13.36 8.50 15.45
CA THR A 99 -14.37 9.32 14.77
C THR A 99 -14.55 8.95 13.30
N GLU A 100 -13.71 8.07 12.77
CA GLU A 100 -13.63 7.72 11.33
C GLU A 100 -13.48 8.98 10.43
N ARG A 101 -12.87 10.04 10.96
CA ARG A 101 -12.65 11.29 10.21
C ARG A 101 -11.25 11.37 9.68
N LEU A 102 -11.13 11.99 8.52
CA LEU A 102 -9.86 12.36 7.96
C LEU A 102 -9.28 13.53 8.77
N SER A 103 -8.12 13.34 9.39
CA SER A 103 -7.54 14.37 10.25
C SER A 103 -6.45 15.17 9.55
N PHE A 104 -5.58 14.53 8.78
CA PHE A 104 -4.46 15.20 8.11
C PHE A 104 -3.96 14.40 6.91
N SER A 105 -3.54 15.11 5.86
CA SER A 105 -2.72 14.56 4.79
C SER A 105 -1.63 15.56 4.40
N ALA A 106 -0.38 15.12 4.41
CA ALA A 106 0.74 15.91 3.91
C ALA A 106 0.69 16.06 2.37
N VAL A 107 0.06 15.09 1.70
CA VAL A 107 0.02 14.98 0.24
C VAL A 107 -1.17 15.72 -0.38
N ILE A 108 -2.32 15.72 0.29
CA ILE A 108 -3.58 16.23 -0.27
C ILE A 108 -4.15 17.37 0.57
N ARG A 109 -3.55 18.55 0.43
CA ARG A 109 -4.03 19.75 1.14
C ARG A 109 -5.43 20.22 0.69
N SER A 110 -5.77 20.04 -0.59
CA SER A 110 -7.06 20.44 -1.15
C SER A 110 -8.25 19.62 -0.62
N TRP A 111 -8.02 18.36 -0.24
CA TRP A 111 -9.05 17.49 0.29
C TRP A 111 -9.33 17.71 1.79
N GLN A 112 -8.49 18.44 2.51
CA GLN A 112 -8.72 18.75 3.92
C GLN A 112 -10.03 19.52 4.15
N GLN A 113 -10.50 20.27 3.16
CA GLN A 113 -11.77 21.03 3.24
C GLN A 113 -13.00 20.16 2.93
N CYS A 114 -12.84 19.07 2.18
CA CYS A 114 -13.95 18.22 1.69
C CYS A 114 -14.10 16.93 2.46
N CYS A 115 -13.07 16.55 3.17
CA CYS A 115 -12.87 15.20 3.69
C CYS A 115 -13.67 14.82 4.95
N PRO A 116 -14.07 15.73 5.85
CA PRO A 116 -14.78 15.30 7.06
C PRO A 116 -16.10 14.59 6.78
N THR A 117 -16.67 14.82 5.59
CA THR A 117 -18.00 14.34 5.21
C THR A 117 -18.00 13.18 4.23
N ILE A 118 -16.84 12.77 3.67
CA ILE A 118 -16.79 11.76 2.61
C ILE A 118 -17.45 10.43 3.04
N LEU A 119 -17.16 9.94 4.23
CA LEU A 119 -17.71 8.69 4.73
C LEU A 119 -19.21 8.79 5.02
N PRO A 120 -19.72 9.81 5.78
CA PRO A 120 -21.15 10.07 5.91
C PRO A 120 -21.88 10.23 4.60
N ASP A 121 -21.31 10.95 3.63
CA ASP A 121 -21.93 11.20 2.34
C ASP A 121 -22.13 9.91 1.54
N PHE A 122 -21.11 9.05 1.49
CA PHE A 122 -21.21 7.76 0.82
C PHE A 122 -22.19 6.81 1.53
N ARG A 123 -22.21 6.78 2.88
CA ARG A 123 -23.18 6.02 3.66
C ARG A 123 -24.61 6.50 3.42
N ALA A 124 -24.81 7.80 3.30
CA ALA A 124 -26.13 8.36 2.99
C ALA A 124 -26.56 8.10 1.52
N ALA A 125 -25.61 8.12 0.59
CA ALA A 125 -25.89 7.88 -0.82
C ALA A 125 -26.16 6.40 -1.15
N PHE A 126 -25.53 5.47 -0.41
CA PHE A 126 -25.62 4.02 -0.62
C PHE A 126 -25.91 3.31 0.72
N PRO A 127 -27.14 3.41 1.24
CA PRO A 127 -27.48 2.95 2.59
C PRO A 127 -27.36 1.43 2.77
N ASP A 128 -27.51 0.67 1.69
CA ASP A 128 -27.40 -0.81 1.71
C ASP A 128 -25.96 -1.31 1.53
N ALA A 129 -25.02 -0.44 1.11
CA ALA A 129 -23.64 -0.79 0.92
C ALA A 129 -22.83 -0.62 2.22
N TYR A 130 -21.92 -1.56 2.49
CA TYR A 130 -20.96 -1.42 3.57
C TYR A 130 -19.85 -0.44 3.17
N VAL A 131 -19.82 0.75 3.78
CA VAL A 131 -18.79 1.76 3.46
C VAL A 131 -17.71 1.77 4.52
N MET A 132 -16.47 1.51 4.09
CA MET A 132 -15.29 1.59 4.94
C MET A 132 -14.24 2.55 4.39
N LEU A 133 -13.42 3.05 5.29
CA LEU A 133 -12.33 3.98 5.01
C LEU A 133 -11.04 3.41 5.59
N SER A 134 -9.98 3.37 4.81
CA SER A 134 -8.65 3.01 5.29
C SER A 134 -7.56 3.91 4.72
N ASN A 135 -6.44 3.96 5.44
CA ASN A 135 -5.22 4.58 4.92
C ASN A 135 -4.60 3.69 3.83
N ASN A 136 -4.04 4.31 2.79
CA ASN A 136 -3.40 3.60 1.68
C ASN A 136 -2.30 2.64 2.15
N ALA A 137 -1.46 3.05 3.11
CA ALA A 137 -0.36 2.22 3.61
C ALA A 137 -0.86 0.94 4.32
N ALA A 138 -2.00 1.01 5.01
CA ALA A 138 -2.63 -0.18 5.60
C ALA A 138 -3.12 -1.15 4.51
N ALA A 139 -3.71 -0.63 3.43
CA ALA A 139 -4.14 -1.45 2.30
C ALA A 139 -2.96 -2.06 1.53
N VAL A 140 -1.87 -1.31 1.36
CA VAL A 140 -0.61 -1.83 0.79
C VAL A 140 -0.05 -2.96 1.65
N ALA A 141 -0.03 -2.80 2.97
CA ALA A 141 0.45 -3.84 3.88
C ALA A 141 -0.40 -5.12 3.78
N TYR A 142 -1.71 -4.98 3.74
CA TYR A 142 -2.61 -6.11 3.56
C TYR A 142 -2.44 -6.77 2.18
N SER A 143 -2.25 -5.99 1.12
CA SER A 143 -1.96 -6.51 -0.22
C SER A 143 -0.67 -7.34 -0.26
N ALA A 144 0.40 -6.85 0.37
CA ALA A 144 1.66 -7.59 0.46
C ALA A 144 1.50 -8.90 1.23
N PHE A 145 0.73 -8.90 2.34
CA PHE A 145 0.42 -10.09 3.12
C PHE A 145 -0.31 -11.16 2.30
N LEU A 146 -1.28 -10.76 1.48
CA LEU A 146 -2.07 -11.68 0.65
C LEU A 146 -1.28 -12.31 -0.51
N ARG A 147 -0.19 -11.68 -0.94
CA ARG A 147 0.63 -12.15 -2.07
C ARG A 147 1.64 -13.22 -1.68
N ASP A 148 1.98 -13.33 -0.41
CA ASP A 148 2.87 -14.37 0.05
C ASP A 148 2.20 -15.74 -0.12
N THR A 149 2.87 -16.66 -0.78
CA THR A 149 2.37 -18.03 -1.03
C THR A 149 2.25 -18.83 0.28
N GLU A 150 3.10 -18.52 1.24
CA GLU A 150 3.01 -19.00 2.62
C GLU A 150 2.82 -17.79 3.54
N PRO A 151 1.91 -17.86 4.53
CA PRO A 151 1.69 -16.75 5.44
C PRO A 151 3.00 -16.33 6.11
N PRO A 152 3.42 -15.06 5.97
CA PRO A 152 4.63 -14.59 6.62
C PRO A 152 4.44 -14.56 8.14
N PRO A 153 5.53 -14.70 8.92
CA PRO A 153 5.43 -14.52 10.36
C PRO A 153 4.92 -13.11 10.69
N LEU A 154 3.97 -13.06 11.63
CA LEU A 154 3.34 -11.81 12.08
C LEU A 154 3.92 -11.37 13.44
N PRO A 155 4.00 -10.07 13.71
CA PRO A 155 3.62 -8.93 12.85
C PRO A 155 4.50 -8.78 11.61
N LEU A 156 3.87 -8.43 10.47
CA LEU A 156 4.53 -8.09 9.21
C LEU A 156 4.61 -6.58 9.07
N LEU A 157 5.80 -6.02 8.85
CA LEU A 157 6.02 -4.63 8.47
C LEU A 157 6.13 -4.54 6.94
N VAL A 158 5.38 -3.64 6.34
CA VAL A 158 5.47 -3.33 4.91
C VAL A 158 5.80 -1.85 4.75
N MET A 159 6.84 -1.55 4.00
CA MET A 159 7.26 -0.17 3.72
C MET A 159 7.38 0.01 2.21
N THR A 160 6.88 1.11 1.70
CA THR A 160 7.09 1.57 0.33
C THR A 160 7.90 2.85 0.35
N VAL A 161 9.03 2.82 -0.32
CA VAL A 161 9.95 3.95 -0.40
C VAL A 161 9.89 4.51 -1.82
N GLN A 162 9.35 5.71 -1.92
CA GLN A 162 9.20 6.48 -3.14
C GLN A 162 9.60 7.93 -2.88
N GLU A 163 8.92 8.91 -3.48
CA GLU A 163 9.08 10.34 -3.15
C GLU A 163 8.70 10.65 -1.69
N GLY A 164 7.75 9.88 -1.14
CA GLY A 164 7.47 9.73 0.28
C GLY A 164 7.81 8.34 0.77
N ILE A 165 7.72 8.12 2.09
CA ILE A 165 7.88 6.81 2.71
C ILE A 165 6.61 6.48 3.46
N ASP A 166 5.87 5.52 2.91
CA ASP A 166 4.68 4.95 3.54
C ASP A 166 5.02 3.63 4.23
N ALA A 167 4.35 3.34 5.33
CA ALA A 167 4.44 2.05 5.97
C ALA A 167 3.10 1.60 6.56
N GLY A 168 2.94 0.29 6.65
CA GLY A 168 1.84 -0.34 7.35
C GLY A 168 2.30 -1.63 8.00
N ALA A 169 1.55 -2.11 8.96
CA ALA A 169 1.79 -3.40 9.58
C ALA A 169 0.55 -4.29 9.49
N VAL A 170 0.77 -5.59 9.32
CA VAL A 170 -0.25 -6.62 9.51
C VAL A 170 0.02 -7.32 10.82
N LEU A 171 -0.94 -7.24 11.73
CA LEU A 171 -0.87 -7.78 13.07
C LEU A 171 -1.40 -9.23 13.12
N PRO A 172 -1.09 -10.00 14.19
CA PRO A 172 -1.76 -11.27 14.43
C PRO A 172 -3.29 -11.14 14.34
N GLY A 173 -3.93 -12.06 13.61
CA GLY A 173 -5.35 -11.97 13.28
C GLY A 173 -5.65 -11.26 11.96
N GLY A 174 -4.64 -10.86 11.17
CA GLY A 174 -4.81 -10.31 9.81
C GLY A 174 -5.22 -8.83 9.75
N ARG A 175 -5.31 -8.14 10.89
CA ARG A 175 -5.66 -6.72 10.93
C ARG A 175 -4.48 -5.87 10.44
N SER A 176 -4.70 -5.07 9.42
CA SER A 176 -3.72 -4.09 8.94
C SER A 176 -3.90 -2.72 9.63
N MET A 177 -2.79 -2.01 9.81
CA MET A 177 -2.76 -0.65 10.35
C MET A 177 -1.71 0.20 9.64
N PRO A 178 -1.96 1.52 9.46
CA PRO A 178 -0.96 2.43 8.92
C PRO A 178 0.08 2.78 9.97
N LEU A 179 1.27 3.13 9.49
CA LEU A 179 2.38 3.63 10.29
C LEU A 179 2.98 4.85 9.59
N GLU A 180 3.23 5.91 10.34
CA GLU A 180 3.90 7.12 9.84
C GLU A 180 5.43 6.97 9.90
N ALA A 181 5.95 5.88 9.31
CA ALA A 181 7.37 5.51 9.40
C ALA A 181 8.30 6.53 8.74
N GLY A 182 7.85 7.17 7.66
CA GLY A 182 8.60 8.25 7.00
C GLY A 182 8.89 9.44 7.91
N HIS A 183 8.07 9.62 8.96
CA HIS A 183 8.21 10.74 9.89
C HIS A 183 8.88 10.36 11.22
N ILE A 184 9.43 9.15 11.35
CA ILE A 184 10.31 8.78 12.46
C ILE A 184 11.58 9.63 12.35
N SER A 185 11.93 10.38 13.42
CA SER A 185 13.17 11.14 13.48
C SER A 185 14.35 10.21 13.72
N ILE A 186 15.22 10.05 12.72
CA ILE A 186 16.45 9.25 12.81
C ILE A 186 17.67 10.13 13.18
N ASP A 187 17.56 11.43 13.02
CA ASP A 187 18.55 12.41 13.44
C ASP A 187 17.89 13.72 13.90
N ARG A 188 17.90 13.98 15.21
CA ARG A 188 17.31 15.19 15.80
C ARG A 188 17.87 16.52 15.25
N ASN A 189 19.08 16.49 14.70
CA ASN A 189 19.75 17.64 14.10
C ASN A 189 19.64 17.67 12.56
N GLY A 190 18.90 16.73 11.98
CA GLY A 190 18.76 16.56 10.55
C GLY A 190 17.92 17.65 9.87
N PRO A 191 17.68 17.52 8.56
CA PRO A 191 16.90 18.46 7.78
C PRO A 191 15.48 18.65 8.32
N VAL A 192 14.88 19.82 8.03
CA VAL A 192 13.47 20.08 8.31
C VAL A 192 12.63 19.27 7.34
N CYS A 193 11.67 18.52 7.87
CA CYS A 193 10.69 17.77 7.09
C CYS A 193 9.44 18.62 6.80
N ASN A 194 8.74 18.31 5.71
CA ASN A 194 7.47 18.96 5.36
C ASN A 194 6.37 18.77 6.42
N CYS A 195 6.49 17.76 7.29
CA CYS A 195 5.58 17.57 8.43
C CYS A 195 5.82 18.56 9.57
N GLY A 196 6.86 19.40 9.51
CA GLY A 196 7.26 20.36 10.53
C GLY A 196 8.30 19.84 11.53
N ASN A 197 8.58 18.54 11.54
CA ASN A 197 9.61 17.93 12.40
C ASN A 197 11.01 18.01 11.73
N ARG A 198 12.05 17.56 12.44
CA ARG A 198 13.43 17.48 11.93
C ARG A 198 13.93 16.06 11.91
N GLY A 199 14.76 15.77 10.89
CA GLY A 199 15.47 14.50 10.77
C GLY A 199 14.58 13.29 10.55
N CYS A 200 13.40 13.48 9.98
CA CYS A 200 12.52 12.39 9.59
C CYS A 200 13.21 11.47 8.58
N LEU A 201 12.95 10.17 8.66
CA LEU A 201 13.48 9.17 7.73
C LEU A 201 13.30 9.60 6.26
N GLU A 202 12.16 10.16 5.91
CA GLU A 202 11.83 10.61 4.55
C GLU A 202 12.86 11.63 4.02
N THR A 203 13.38 12.52 4.89
CA THR A 203 14.39 13.50 4.50
C THR A 203 15.76 12.87 4.18
N PHE A 204 15.97 11.61 4.52
CA PHE A 204 17.18 10.84 4.25
C PHE A 204 17.00 9.75 3.23
N CYS A 205 15.81 9.12 3.19
CA CYS A 205 15.58 7.88 2.49
C CYS A 205 14.46 7.94 1.44
N SER A 206 13.83 9.09 1.19
CA SER A 206 12.98 9.22 0.00
C SER A 206 13.81 9.13 -1.29
N THR A 207 13.16 8.86 -2.40
CA THR A 207 13.81 8.85 -3.72
C THR A 207 14.49 10.20 -4.00
N THR A 208 13.81 11.31 -3.72
CA THR A 208 14.37 12.66 -3.83
C THR A 208 15.63 12.84 -2.99
N ALA A 209 15.63 12.36 -1.73
CA ALA A 209 16.78 12.46 -0.85
C ALA A 209 17.98 11.63 -1.35
N LEU A 210 17.72 10.44 -1.88
CA LEU A 210 18.77 9.60 -2.46
C LEU A 210 19.42 10.27 -3.68
N PHE A 211 18.62 10.77 -4.61
CA PHE A 211 19.16 11.42 -5.79
C PHE A 211 19.92 12.73 -5.45
N ALA A 212 19.48 13.45 -4.43
CA ALA A 212 20.24 14.58 -3.91
C ALA A 212 21.63 14.17 -3.37
N ARG A 213 21.70 13.04 -2.66
CA ARG A 213 23.00 12.48 -2.19
C ARG A 213 23.90 12.04 -3.33
N LEU A 214 23.35 11.39 -4.35
CA LEU A 214 24.12 10.97 -5.54
C LEU A 214 24.73 12.19 -6.25
N ARG A 215 23.94 13.24 -6.46
CA ARG A 215 24.44 14.50 -7.05
C ARG A 215 25.54 15.15 -6.18
N ALA A 216 25.35 15.18 -4.86
CA ALA A 216 26.35 15.72 -3.94
C ALA A 216 27.65 14.90 -3.95
N ALA A 217 27.58 13.61 -4.26
CA ALA A 217 28.75 12.74 -4.45
C ALA A 217 29.36 12.85 -5.85
N GLY A 218 28.85 13.73 -6.74
CA GLY A 218 29.35 13.88 -8.11
C GLY A 218 28.90 12.77 -9.06
N ILE A 219 27.93 11.93 -8.65
CA ILE A 219 27.40 10.86 -9.50
C ILE A 219 26.32 11.44 -10.41
N PRO A 220 26.49 11.37 -11.76
CA PRO A 220 25.50 11.89 -12.68
C PRO A 220 24.22 11.03 -12.61
N VAL A 221 23.09 11.68 -12.42
CA VAL A 221 21.78 11.02 -12.38
C VAL A 221 20.75 11.89 -13.11
N SER A 222 19.97 11.26 -13.98
CA SER A 222 18.94 11.92 -14.81
C SER A 222 17.57 12.02 -14.12
N TYR A 223 17.57 12.28 -12.82
CA TYR A 223 16.35 12.40 -12.03
C TYR A 223 15.61 13.71 -12.30
N GLN A 224 14.31 13.63 -12.49
CA GLN A 224 13.40 14.79 -12.55
C GLN A 224 12.45 14.77 -11.35
N ASP A 225 12.38 15.89 -10.61
CA ASP A 225 11.41 16.10 -9.54
C ASP A 225 10.00 16.27 -10.14
N ASN A 226 9.32 15.18 -10.36
CA ASN A 226 7.94 15.17 -10.87
C ASN A 226 7.06 14.36 -9.92
N TYR A 227 6.45 15.03 -8.96
CA TYR A 227 5.42 14.42 -8.12
C TYR A 227 4.30 13.82 -8.99
N GLY A 228 4.12 12.49 -8.91
CA GLY A 228 2.94 11.81 -9.45
C GLY A 228 3.05 11.23 -10.86
N SER A 229 4.20 11.23 -11.49
CA SER A 229 4.48 10.46 -12.71
C SER A 229 5.63 9.49 -12.47
N ASP A 230 5.68 8.41 -13.23
CA ASP A 230 6.63 7.30 -13.13
C ASP A 230 7.97 7.55 -13.91
N PRO A 231 8.61 8.71 -13.80
CA PRO A 231 9.71 9.10 -14.67
C PRO A 231 11.06 8.64 -14.16
N ASN A 232 11.12 8.05 -12.96
CA ASN A 232 12.38 7.75 -12.31
C ASN A 232 12.79 6.29 -12.45
N GLU A 233 11.95 5.41 -13.02
CA GLU A 233 12.30 4.01 -13.23
C GLU A 233 13.57 3.84 -14.05
N ALA A 234 13.76 4.63 -15.12
CA ALA A 234 14.96 4.59 -15.94
C ALA A 234 16.21 4.99 -15.14
N ALA A 235 16.13 6.09 -14.37
CA ALA A 235 17.24 6.54 -13.52
C ALA A 235 17.56 5.52 -12.40
N ILE A 236 16.54 4.87 -11.87
CA ILE A 236 16.71 3.82 -10.85
C ILE A 236 17.33 2.56 -11.48
N ALA A 237 16.92 2.20 -12.71
CA ALA A 237 17.49 1.09 -13.45
C ALA A 237 18.98 1.31 -13.75
N GLU A 238 19.36 2.54 -14.19
CA GLU A 238 20.77 2.93 -14.37
C GLU A 238 21.56 2.78 -13.06
N LEU A 239 20.99 3.25 -11.94
CA LEU A 239 21.59 3.11 -10.61
C LEU A 239 21.74 1.64 -10.19
N ALA A 240 20.75 0.80 -10.45
CA ALA A 240 20.79 -0.62 -10.17
C ALA A 240 21.89 -1.34 -10.97
N VAL A 241 22.06 -0.97 -12.25
CA VAL A 241 23.15 -1.48 -13.11
C VAL A 241 24.52 -1.05 -12.58
N ALA A 242 24.70 0.22 -12.22
CA ALA A 242 25.95 0.73 -11.67
C ALA A 242 26.30 0.04 -10.33
N PHE A 243 25.30 -0.16 -9.46
CA PHE A 243 25.47 -0.89 -8.20
C PHE A 243 25.86 -2.36 -8.42
N THR A 244 25.17 -3.03 -9.36
CA THR A 244 25.41 -4.45 -9.67
C THR A 244 26.79 -4.65 -10.33
N SER A 245 27.29 -3.69 -11.11
CA SER A 245 28.62 -3.72 -11.71
C SER A 245 29.75 -3.35 -10.74
N GLY A 246 29.42 -2.98 -9.50
CA GLY A 246 30.41 -2.70 -8.46
C GLY A 246 30.98 -1.29 -8.50
N ASP A 247 30.26 -0.28 -9.04
CA ASP A 247 30.68 1.11 -8.95
C ASP A 247 30.87 1.51 -7.48
N GLU A 248 32.09 1.88 -7.11
CA GLU A 248 32.49 2.15 -5.71
C GLU A 248 31.73 3.37 -5.14
N ALA A 249 31.54 4.42 -5.92
CA ALA A 249 30.86 5.64 -5.48
C ALA A 249 29.38 5.40 -5.24
N VAL A 250 28.71 4.70 -6.16
CA VAL A 250 27.32 4.27 -6.03
C VAL A 250 27.15 3.34 -4.84
N THR A 251 28.03 2.34 -4.70
CA THR A 251 28.02 1.38 -3.59
C THR A 251 28.15 2.08 -2.24
N ALA A 252 29.10 3.01 -2.10
CA ALA A 252 29.29 3.78 -0.88
C ALA A 252 28.06 4.66 -0.55
N CYS A 253 27.42 5.24 -1.57
CA CYS A 253 26.19 6.02 -1.40
C CYS A 253 25.02 5.14 -0.92
N LEU A 254 24.80 3.98 -1.56
CA LEU A 254 23.73 3.05 -1.20
C LEU A 254 23.96 2.38 0.16
N GLN A 255 25.22 2.16 0.58
CA GLN A 255 25.54 1.69 1.92
C GLN A 255 25.11 2.68 3.00
N ARG A 256 25.38 3.97 2.81
CA ARG A 256 24.94 5.02 3.74
C ARG A 256 23.41 5.11 3.79
N TYR A 257 22.79 5.13 2.63
CA TYR A 257 21.34 5.12 2.48
C TYR A 257 20.71 3.91 3.18
N GLY A 258 21.25 2.71 2.96
CA GLY A 258 20.78 1.48 3.62
C GLY A 258 20.92 1.51 5.14
N ARG A 259 21.98 2.15 5.67
CA ARG A 259 22.16 2.33 7.11
C ARG A 259 21.07 3.22 7.72
N ASP A 260 20.71 4.32 7.04
CA ASP A 260 19.64 5.23 7.49
C ASP A 260 18.28 4.51 7.46
N LEU A 261 17.98 3.77 6.38
CA LEU A 261 16.77 2.99 6.25
C LEU A 261 16.66 1.89 7.33
N CYS A 262 17.77 1.17 7.58
CA CYS A 262 17.82 0.16 8.62
C CYS A 262 17.63 0.71 10.03
N CYS A 263 18.03 1.96 10.32
CA CYS A 263 17.75 2.59 11.62
C CYS A 263 16.25 2.65 11.91
N ALA A 264 15.44 3.06 10.94
CA ALA A 264 13.99 3.11 11.10
C ALA A 264 13.37 1.70 11.15
N ILE A 265 13.82 0.78 10.29
CA ILE A 265 13.35 -0.62 10.31
C ILE A 265 13.53 -1.21 11.70
N VAL A 266 14.71 -1.06 12.31
CA VAL A 266 14.98 -1.59 13.65
C VAL A 266 14.13 -0.92 14.73
N SER A 267 13.93 0.38 14.62
CA SER A 267 13.03 1.08 15.57
C SER A 267 11.62 0.48 15.53
N LEU A 268 11.08 0.22 14.33
CA LEU A 268 9.78 -0.39 14.16
C LEU A 268 9.75 -1.86 14.58
N VAL A 269 10.81 -2.61 14.28
CA VAL A 269 10.95 -4.01 14.71
C VAL A 269 10.92 -4.11 16.23
N ASN A 270 11.66 -3.23 16.93
CA ASN A 270 11.71 -3.23 18.38
C ASN A 270 10.37 -2.78 19.04
N LEU A 271 9.65 -1.84 18.41
CA LEU A 271 8.40 -1.33 18.94
C LEU A 271 7.22 -2.27 18.73
N LEU A 272 7.18 -2.97 17.61
CA LEU A 272 6.04 -3.77 17.17
C LEU A 272 6.29 -5.29 17.22
N ASP A 273 7.46 -5.72 17.67
CA ASP A 273 7.92 -7.13 17.65
C ASP A 273 7.80 -7.75 16.24
N VAL A 274 8.16 -7.00 15.23
CA VAL A 274 8.06 -7.39 13.81
C VAL A 274 8.91 -8.64 13.54
N ARG A 275 8.35 -9.59 12.79
CA ARG A 275 9.01 -10.85 12.42
C ARG A 275 9.36 -10.93 10.94
N ALA A 276 8.65 -10.16 10.11
CA ALA A 276 8.89 -10.08 8.68
C ALA A 276 8.80 -8.64 8.19
N VAL A 277 9.61 -8.30 7.18
CA VAL A 277 9.62 -6.99 6.52
C VAL A 277 9.46 -7.20 5.02
N ARG A 278 8.61 -6.40 4.39
CA ARG A 278 8.48 -6.28 2.94
C ARG A 278 8.82 -4.86 2.53
N LEU A 279 9.74 -4.72 1.59
CA LEU A 279 10.17 -3.42 1.05
C LEU A 279 9.78 -3.31 -0.41
N GLY A 280 8.93 -2.32 -0.71
CA GLY A 280 8.49 -1.97 -2.06
C GLY A 280 9.03 -0.62 -2.52
N GLY A 281 8.65 -0.22 -3.74
CA GLY A 281 9.10 1.01 -4.37
C GLY A 281 10.57 0.96 -4.77
N PHE A 282 11.33 2.01 -4.44
CA PHE A 282 12.73 2.12 -4.79
C PHE A 282 13.60 0.90 -4.40
N PRO A 283 13.52 0.35 -3.19
CA PRO A 283 14.27 -0.85 -2.82
C PRO A 283 14.01 -2.05 -3.73
N TYR A 284 12.74 -2.24 -4.15
CA TYR A 284 12.37 -3.30 -5.08
C TYR A 284 13.04 -3.11 -6.45
N LEU A 285 13.06 -1.88 -6.97
CA LEU A 285 13.67 -1.56 -8.26
C LEU A 285 15.18 -1.68 -8.26
N LEU A 286 15.85 -1.49 -7.11
CA LEU A 286 17.28 -1.76 -6.95
C LEU A 286 17.63 -3.26 -6.95
N GLY A 287 16.66 -4.13 -6.70
CA GLY A 287 16.79 -5.56 -6.79
C GLY A 287 17.42 -6.25 -5.57
N GLU A 288 17.61 -7.56 -5.72
CA GLU A 288 17.99 -8.45 -4.62
C GLU A 288 19.36 -8.12 -4.00
N GLN A 289 20.31 -7.62 -4.78
CA GLN A 289 21.61 -7.20 -4.25
C GLN A 289 21.48 -6.09 -3.19
N PHE A 290 20.53 -5.17 -3.38
CA PHE A 290 20.25 -4.16 -2.37
C PHE A 290 19.57 -4.75 -1.13
N ALA A 291 18.68 -5.73 -1.29
CA ALA A 291 18.11 -6.44 -0.15
C ALA A 291 19.17 -7.20 0.65
N GLU A 292 20.14 -7.83 -0.02
CA GLU A 292 21.29 -8.49 0.63
C GLU A 292 22.14 -7.48 1.42
N LEU A 293 22.39 -6.31 0.84
CA LEU A 293 23.06 -5.22 1.55
C LEU A 293 22.32 -4.83 2.83
N LEU A 294 20.99 -4.64 2.76
CA LEU A 294 20.18 -4.31 3.94
C LEU A 294 20.21 -5.43 5.00
N ARG A 295 20.10 -6.70 4.59
CA ARG A 295 20.21 -7.85 5.50
C ARG A 295 21.57 -7.90 6.18
N SER A 296 22.65 -7.62 5.45
CA SER A 296 24.01 -7.53 6.00
C SER A 296 24.14 -6.43 7.04
N ILE A 297 23.61 -5.22 6.75
CA ILE A 297 23.62 -4.10 7.69
C ILE A 297 22.81 -4.43 8.94
N LEU A 298 21.64 -5.06 8.79
CA LEU A 298 20.80 -5.48 9.91
C LEU A 298 21.51 -6.53 10.77
N ALA A 299 22.16 -7.52 10.17
CA ALA A 299 22.90 -8.57 10.88
C ALA A 299 24.11 -8.01 11.64
N GLU A 300 24.84 -7.06 11.06
CA GLU A 300 26.02 -6.43 11.68
C GLU A 300 25.65 -5.58 12.90
N LYS A 301 24.55 -4.80 12.82
CA LYS A 301 24.22 -3.79 13.82
C LYS A 301 23.30 -4.28 14.93
N PHE A 302 22.59 -5.38 14.72
CA PHE A 302 21.45 -5.74 15.58
C PHE A 302 21.49 -7.20 16.03
N HIS A 303 22.53 -7.57 16.75
CA HIS A 303 22.71 -8.92 17.34
C HIS A 303 21.50 -9.42 18.12
N ILE A 304 20.68 -8.53 18.69
CA ILE A 304 19.46 -8.91 19.41
C ILE A 304 18.44 -9.54 18.46
N LEU A 305 18.28 -8.99 17.25
CA LEU A 305 17.35 -9.53 16.26
C LEU A 305 17.82 -10.83 15.65
N THR A 306 19.14 -11.04 15.55
CA THR A 306 19.73 -12.27 15.01
C THR A 306 19.77 -13.41 16.03
N SER A 307 19.74 -13.12 17.32
CA SER A 307 19.69 -14.15 18.38
C SER A 307 18.33 -14.86 18.49
N THR A 308 17.25 -14.23 18.01
CA THR A 308 15.89 -14.81 17.99
C THR A 308 15.49 -15.41 16.62
N GLY A 309 16.38 -15.39 15.66
CA GLY A 309 16.18 -15.77 14.25
C GLY A 309 16.36 -14.58 13.31
N ALA A 310 16.83 -14.84 12.08
CA ALA A 310 17.01 -13.78 11.09
C ALA A 310 15.67 -13.13 10.75
N LEU A 311 15.65 -11.79 10.73
CA LEU A 311 14.49 -11.03 10.26
C LEU A 311 14.19 -11.39 8.79
N ASN A 312 12.96 -11.83 8.51
CA ASN A 312 12.53 -12.18 7.16
C ASN A 312 12.29 -10.90 6.34
N LEU A 313 13.37 -10.35 5.75
CA LEU A 313 13.30 -9.19 4.88
C LEU A 313 13.28 -9.63 3.42
N GLN A 314 12.24 -9.22 2.67
CA GLN A 314 12.07 -9.48 1.25
C GLN A 314 11.61 -8.23 0.52
N LEU A 315 11.91 -8.17 -0.77
CA LEU A 315 11.38 -7.15 -1.67
C LEU A 315 10.00 -7.56 -2.18
N PHE A 316 9.14 -6.58 -2.45
CA PHE A 316 7.86 -6.85 -3.09
C PHE A 316 7.53 -5.79 -4.14
N ASP A 317 6.89 -6.22 -5.22
CA ASP A 317 6.39 -5.36 -6.27
C ASP A 317 5.02 -4.78 -5.85
N CYS A 318 5.00 -3.49 -5.49
CA CYS A 318 3.78 -2.81 -5.05
C CYS A 318 2.92 -2.42 -6.25
N LYS A 319 2.02 -3.31 -6.68
CA LYS A 319 1.06 -3.02 -7.74
C LYS A 319 -0.22 -2.45 -7.16
N TYR A 320 -0.56 -1.23 -7.54
CA TYR A 320 -1.79 -0.57 -7.09
C TYR A 320 -3.08 -1.33 -7.42
N GLU A 321 -3.07 -2.13 -8.50
CA GLU A 321 -4.19 -3.03 -8.80
C GLU A 321 -4.39 -4.09 -7.71
N ASP A 322 -3.30 -4.66 -7.20
CA ASP A 322 -3.35 -5.65 -6.11
C ASP A 322 -3.80 -5.00 -4.80
N VAL A 323 -3.41 -3.74 -4.56
CA VAL A 323 -3.87 -2.95 -3.40
C VAL A 323 -5.40 -2.74 -3.46
N ARG A 324 -5.94 -2.39 -4.63
CA ARG A 324 -7.40 -2.25 -4.81
C ARG A 324 -8.13 -3.58 -4.61
N LYS A 325 -7.60 -4.67 -5.14
CA LYS A 325 -8.18 -6.02 -4.91
C LYS A 325 -8.13 -6.42 -3.44
N ALA A 326 -7.04 -6.11 -2.74
CA ALA A 326 -6.92 -6.33 -1.31
C ALA A 326 -7.98 -5.51 -0.53
N ALA A 327 -8.24 -4.27 -0.93
CA ALA A 327 -9.29 -3.44 -0.35
C ALA A 327 -10.69 -4.05 -0.59
N VAL A 328 -10.96 -4.58 -1.79
CA VAL A 328 -12.20 -5.33 -2.07
C VAL A 328 -12.33 -6.52 -1.13
N LEU A 329 -11.27 -7.31 -0.97
CA LEU A 329 -11.29 -8.50 -0.11
C LEU A 329 -11.53 -8.12 1.36
N GLN A 330 -10.85 -7.09 1.89
CA GLN A 330 -11.10 -6.58 3.24
C GLN A 330 -12.57 -6.16 3.43
N THR A 331 -13.17 -5.54 2.43
CA THR A 331 -14.58 -5.14 2.48
C THR A 331 -15.49 -6.37 2.53
N LEU A 332 -15.24 -7.38 1.69
CA LEU A 332 -16.00 -8.63 1.69
C LEU A 332 -15.84 -9.37 3.01
N GLU A 333 -14.63 -9.46 3.56
CA GLU A 333 -14.38 -10.08 4.87
C GLU A 333 -15.17 -9.36 5.98
N ALA A 334 -15.18 -8.02 5.96
CA ALA A 334 -15.94 -7.23 6.94
C ALA A 334 -17.46 -7.43 6.82
N ILE A 335 -17.97 -7.64 5.60
CA ILE A 335 -19.38 -7.92 5.35
C ILE A 335 -19.74 -9.33 5.87
N PHE A 336 -18.95 -10.34 5.48
CA PHE A 336 -19.25 -11.74 5.81
C PHE A 336 -18.94 -12.14 7.26
N SER A 337 -18.03 -11.44 7.94
CA SER A 337 -17.75 -11.69 9.37
C SER A 337 -18.78 -11.09 10.31
N ARG A 338 -19.75 -10.32 9.83
CA ARG A 338 -20.87 -9.78 10.62
C ARG A 338 -22.10 -10.72 10.68
N HIS A 339 -22.04 -11.78 9.91
CA HIS A 339 -23.09 -12.84 9.86
C HIS A 339 -22.55 -14.16 10.41
#